data_b3387d677a7e4af733f5abefe5eadaf9
#
_entry.id   b3387d677a7e4af733f5abefe5eadaf9
#
_cell.length_a   1.000
_cell.length_b   1.000
_cell.length_c   1.000
_cell.angle_alpha   90.00
_cell.angle_beta   90.00
_cell.angle_gamma   90.00
#
_symmetry.space_group_name_H-M   'P 1'
#
loop_
_entity.id
_entity.type
_entity.pdbx_description
1 polymer ?
#
loop_
_entity_poly.entity_id
_entity_poly.type
_entity_poly.pdbx_seq_one_letter_code
_entity_poly.pdbx_strand_id
1 'polypeptide(L)'
;MDSKQIEDALRVLHPPEAWGFFTEMANALWIDSYRRFDVYAVAYWKSLKYERRVYEIKISRGDWRREMNEPRKRMEALAKSNTFYFAAPKGMIRLDELPEECGLIEVDGDRARIRRKAPWRECEQPGWNFFLTIARRASQAEARMEKIEKLLSKHKDKNNPYWKVFYHAEQLSKVDDLSKHPRLCEKCDAPPDRLSFGLTTATPEERMENWRRWSVWQTALSERDKLRQAIDNVKNKDG
;
A
#
# COMPACT_ATOMS: atom_id res chain seq x y z
N MET A 1 3.78 -14.75 -6.61
CA MET A 1 3.93 -13.29 -6.35
C MET A 1 2.94 -12.59 -7.23
N ASP A 2 2.16 -11.68 -6.69
CA ASP A 2 1.22 -10.85 -7.44
C ASP A 2 1.77 -9.44 -7.68
N SER A 3 1.05 -8.64 -8.48
CA SER A 3 1.45 -7.28 -8.84
C SER A 3 1.56 -6.37 -7.61
N LYS A 4 0.66 -6.54 -6.64
CA LYS A 4 0.64 -5.74 -5.41
C LYS A 4 1.88 -5.96 -4.54
N GLN A 5 2.33 -7.20 -4.42
CA GLN A 5 3.57 -7.52 -3.68
C GLN A 5 4.79 -6.86 -4.33
N ILE A 6 4.83 -6.79 -5.67
CA ILE A 6 5.91 -6.10 -6.39
C ILE A 6 5.83 -4.59 -6.16
N GLU A 7 4.63 -3.99 -6.23
CA GLU A 7 4.44 -2.57 -5.92
C GLU A 7 4.92 -2.21 -4.51
N ASP A 8 4.56 -3.02 -3.52
CA ASP A 8 4.94 -2.78 -2.13
C ASP A 8 6.47 -2.87 -1.94
N ALA A 9 7.12 -3.83 -2.59
CA ALA A 9 8.58 -3.92 -2.60
C ALA A 9 9.26 -2.73 -3.32
N LEU A 10 8.67 -2.24 -4.43
CA LEU A 10 9.13 -1.03 -5.11
C LEU A 10 8.96 0.23 -4.27
N ARG A 11 7.89 0.31 -3.49
CA ARG A 11 7.62 1.46 -2.61
C ARG A 11 8.72 1.66 -1.57
N VAL A 12 9.32 0.58 -1.07
CA VAL A 12 10.44 0.65 -0.13
C VAL A 12 11.66 1.37 -0.72
N LEU A 13 11.85 1.32 -2.05
CA LEU A 13 12.92 2.04 -2.74
C LEU A 13 12.66 3.55 -2.89
N HIS A 14 11.46 4.01 -2.54
CA HIS A 14 11.00 5.38 -2.78
C HIS A 14 10.44 5.98 -1.49
N PRO A 15 11.29 6.39 -0.54
CA PRO A 15 10.84 7.02 0.70
C PRO A 15 10.04 8.29 0.38
N PRO A 16 8.88 8.51 1.03
CA PRO A 16 7.93 9.57 0.69
C PRO A 16 8.50 10.98 0.88
N GLU A 17 9.55 11.13 1.68
CA GLU A 17 10.25 12.41 1.88
C GLU A 17 11.06 12.86 0.66
N ALA A 18 11.38 11.90 -0.23
CA ALA A 18 12.22 12.15 -1.40
C ALA A 18 11.51 11.86 -2.73
N TRP A 19 10.42 11.08 -2.70
CA TRP A 19 9.76 10.61 -3.90
C TRP A 19 8.23 10.69 -3.82
N GLY A 20 7.60 11.17 -4.90
CA GLY A 20 6.21 10.87 -5.21
C GLY A 20 6.12 9.49 -5.86
N PHE A 21 5.23 8.63 -5.38
CA PHE A 21 5.04 7.27 -5.87
C PHE A 21 3.57 7.04 -6.20
N PHE A 22 3.27 6.89 -7.48
CA PHE A 22 1.91 6.77 -8.02
C PHE A 22 1.75 5.42 -8.72
N THR A 23 0.77 4.65 -8.30
CA THR A 23 0.39 3.39 -8.95
C THR A 23 -0.73 3.63 -9.96
N GLU A 24 -0.83 2.80 -11.00
CA GLU A 24 -1.88 2.90 -12.03
C GLU A 24 -2.02 4.34 -12.58
N MET A 25 -0.87 4.97 -12.89
CA MET A 25 -0.84 6.38 -13.30
C MET A 25 -1.23 6.53 -14.75
N ALA A 26 -2.36 7.19 -15.01
CA ALA A 26 -2.75 7.55 -16.38
C ALA A 26 -1.77 8.58 -16.97
N ASN A 27 -1.37 8.39 -18.23
CA ASN A 27 -0.46 9.29 -18.93
C ASN A 27 -1.09 10.62 -19.36
N ALA A 28 -2.45 10.69 -19.41
CA ALA A 28 -3.21 11.89 -19.68
C ALA A 28 -4.63 11.78 -19.13
N LEU A 29 -5.30 12.93 -18.91
CA LEU A 29 -6.73 13.02 -18.60
C LEU A 29 -7.53 13.17 -19.92
N TRP A 30 -8.71 12.58 -19.99
CA TRP A 30 -9.72 12.83 -21.02
C TRP A 30 -9.34 12.43 -22.48
N ILE A 31 -8.45 11.45 -22.65
CA ILE A 31 -8.09 10.92 -23.97
C ILE A 31 -8.55 9.46 -24.05
N ASP A 32 -9.30 9.09 -25.07
CA ASP A 32 -9.87 7.74 -25.24
C ASP A 32 -8.84 6.62 -25.36
N SER A 33 -7.58 6.94 -25.63
CA SER A 33 -6.47 5.99 -25.77
C SER A 33 -5.38 6.16 -24.71
N TYR A 34 -5.73 6.64 -23.51
CA TYR A 34 -4.72 6.79 -22.47
C TYR A 34 -4.19 5.45 -21.99
N ARG A 35 -2.88 5.38 -21.85
CA ARG A 35 -2.20 4.26 -21.20
C ARG A 35 -1.97 4.58 -19.74
N ARG A 36 -1.86 3.51 -18.95
CA ARG A 36 -1.47 3.63 -17.55
C ARG A 36 -0.05 3.11 -17.41
N PHE A 37 0.72 3.75 -16.56
CA PHE A 37 1.96 3.22 -16.02
C PHE A 37 1.61 2.44 -14.77
N ASP A 38 2.12 1.23 -14.62
CA ASP A 38 1.89 0.45 -13.40
C ASP A 38 2.39 1.23 -12.19
N VAL A 39 3.61 1.80 -12.29
CA VAL A 39 4.13 2.74 -11.30
C VAL A 39 4.86 3.90 -11.98
N TYR A 40 4.58 5.10 -11.53
CA TYR A 40 5.31 6.33 -11.85
C TYR A 40 5.88 6.92 -10.57
N ALA A 41 7.20 7.08 -10.48
CA ALA A 41 7.88 7.71 -9.37
C ALA A 41 8.60 8.98 -9.82
N VAL A 42 8.53 10.03 -9.01
CA VAL A 42 9.17 11.33 -9.28
C VAL A 42 9.96 11.79 -8.07
N ALA A 43 11.24 12.07 -8.26
CA ALA A 43 12.11 12.60 -7.21
C ALA A 43 11.85 14.09 -7.00
N TYR A 44 11.84 14.52 -5.73
CA TYR A 44 11.58 15.93 -5.36
C TYR A 44 12.83 16.80 -5.32
N TRP A 45 14.02 16.20 -5.28
CA TRP A 45 15.25 16.92 -4.96
C TRP A 45 16.23 16.98 -6.13
N LYS A 46 16.94 18.12 -6.23
CA LYS A 46 18.00 18.33 -7.21
C LYS A 46 19.13 17.28 -7.10
N SER A 47 19.44 16.84 -5.90
CA SER A 47 20.43 15.77 -5.66
C SER A 47 20.06 14.45 -6.35
N LEU A 48 18.76 14.20 -6.55
CA LEU A 48 18.22 13.08 -7.31
C LEU A 48 17.90 13.48 -8.76
N LYS A 49 18.39 14.63 -9.23
CA LYS A 49 18.18 15.17 -10.59
C LYS A 49 16.72 15.31 -11.00
N TYR A 50 15.78 15.42 -10.04
CA TYR A 50 14.35 15.39 -10.29
C TYR A 50 13.92 14.21 -11.16
N GLU A 51 14.55 13.05 -10.96
CA GLU A 51 14.36 11.84 -11.77
C GLU A 51 12.88 11.46 -11.84
N ARG A 52 12.41 11.18 -13.05
CA ARG A 52 11.14 10.56 -13.34
C ARG A 52 11.39 9.13 -13.74
N ARG A 53 10.81 8.20 -13.02
CA ARG A 53 11.04 6.77 -13.16
C ARG A 53 9.73 6.05 -13.41
N VAL A 54 9.67 5.22 -14.44
CA VAL A 54 8.53 4.36 -14.72
C VAL A 54 8.90 2.91 -14.46
N TYR A 55 7.95 2.18 -13.88
CA TYR A 55 8.04 0.74 -13.72
C TYR A 55 6.87 0.08 -14.45
N GLU A 56 7.19 -0.97 -15.16
CA GLU A 56 6.24 -1.89 -15.77
C GLU A 56 6.36 -3.23 -15.07
N ILE A 57 5.29 -3.68 -14.42
CA ILE A 57 5.28 -4.90 -13.60
C ILE A 57 4.93 -6.10 -14.47
N LYS A 58 5.73 -7.15 -14.40
CA LYS A 58 5.49 -8.41 -15.09
C LYS A 58 5.50 -9.54 -14.09
N ILE A 59 4.39 -10.27 -13.98
CA ILE A 59 4.23 -11.34 -13.00
C ILE A 59 4.36 -12.74 -13.61
N SER A 60 4.39 -12.84 -14.95
CA SER A 60 4.51 -14.13 -15.64
C SER A 60 5.34 -14.03 -16.92
N ARG A 61 5.92 -15.17 -17.35
CA ARG A 61 6.63 -15.29 -18.63
C ARG A 61 5.75 -15.03 -19.83
N GLY A 62 4.45 -15.38 -19.74
CA GLY A 62 3.48 -15.10 -20.80
C GLY A 62 3.25 -13.61 -20.99
N ASP A 63 3.14 -12.87 -19.89
CA ASP A 63 2.98 -11.43 -19.90
C ASP A 63 4.25 -10.72 -20.41
N TRP A 64 5.43 -11.17 -19.98
CA TRP A 64 6.70 -10.72 -20.51
C TRP A 64 6.82 -10.90 -22.04
N ARG A 65 6.48 -12.08 -22.56
CA ARG A 65 6.54 -12.34 -24.01
C ARG A 65 5.60 -11.44 -24.81
N ARG A 66 4.39 -11.18 -24.31
CA ARG A 66 3.45 -10.24 -24.94
C ARG A 66 4.04 -8.83 -25.01
N GLU A 67 4.67 -8.38 -23.93
CA GLU A 67 5.32 -7.07 -23.89
C GLU A 67 6.45 -6.96 -24.94
N MET A 68 7.26 -8.01 -25.08
CA MET A 68 8.37 -8.02 -26.07
C MET A 68 7.87 -7.98 -27.51
N ASN A 69 6.69 -8.55 -27.78
CA ASN A 69 6.08 -8.52 -29.12
C ASN A 69 5.45 -7.16 -29.46
N GLU A 70 5.25 -6.26 -28.49
CA GLU A 70 4.61 -4.97 -28.70
C GLU A 70 5.47 -3.78 -28.20
N PRO A 71 6.69 -3.58 -28.74
CA PRO A 71 7.64 -2.58 -28.22
C PRO A 71 7.11 -1.13 -28.28
N ARG A 72 6.16 -0.85 -29.18
CA ARG A 72 5.53 0.48 -29.26
C ARG A 72 4.81 0.89 -27.99
N LYS A 73 4.34 -0.06 -27.17
CA LYS A 73 3.65 0.22 -25.92
C LYS A 73 4.50 1.00 -24.92
N ARG A 74 5.80 0.72 -24.86
CA ARG A 74 6.69 1.38 -23.91
C ARG A 74 7.29 2.70 -24.39
N MET A 75 7.15 3.04 -25.68
CA MET A 75 7.71 4.29 -26.24
C MET A 75 7.23 5.53 -25.50
N GLU A 76 5.98 5.54 -25.12
CA GLU A 76 5.35 6.66 -24.40
C GLU A 76 5.89 6.79 -22.97
N ALA A 77 6.09 5.66 -22.30
CA ALA A 77 6.70 5.61 -20.97
C ALA A 77 8.16 6.06 -21.01
N LEU A 78 8.89 5.65 -22.06
CA LEU A 78 10.27 6.06 -22.31
C LEU A 78 10.38 7.57 -22.57
N ALA A 79 9.45 8.17 -23.32
CA ALA A 79 9.44 9.61 -23.60
C ALA A 79 9.17 10.45 -22.34
N LYS A 80 8.43 9.91 -21.35
CA LYS A 80 8.01 10.62 -20.14
C LYS A 80 8.85 10.30 -18.91
N SER A 81 9.90 9.48 -19.04
CA SER A 81 10.75 9.07 -17.90
C SER A 81 12.24 9.16 -18.20
N ASN A 82 13.03 9.54 -17.18
CA ASN A 82 14.48 9.51 -17.25
C ASN A 82 15.01 8.09 -17.18
N THR A 83 14.32 7.18 -16.47
CA THR A 83 14.66 5.78 -16.35
C THR A 83 13.39 4.92 -16.41
N PHE A 84 13.49 3.80 -17.11
CA PHE A 84 12.41 2.85 -17.25
C PHE A 84 12.88 1.46 -16.79
N TYR A 85 12.12 0.84 -15.91
CA TYR A 85 12.44 -0.48 -15.38
C TYR A 85 11.29 -1.45 -15.60
N PHE A 86 11.62 -2.66 -15.99
CA PHE A 86 10.74 -3.79 -15.70
C PHE A 86 10.97 -4.25 -14.28
N ALA A 87 9.87 -4.55 -13.56
CA ALA A 87 9.88 -5.12 -12.22
C ALA A 87 9.21 -6.49 -12.26
N ALA A 88 9.90 -7.51 -11.81
CA ALA A 88 9.48 -8.90 -11.97
C ALA A 88 9.96 -9.78 -10.81
N PRO A 89 9.31 -10.94 -10.57
CA PRO A 89 9.84 -11.96 -9.68
C PRO A 89 11.26 -12.36 -10.07
N LYS A 90 12.09 -12.61 -9.08
CA LYS A 90 13.50 -13.00 -9.25
C LYS A 90 13.66 -14.18 -10.23
N GLY A 91 14.57 -14.02 -11.17
CA GLY A 91 14.88 -15.02 -12.19
C GLY A 91 13.84 -15.18 -13.29
N MET A 92 12.74 -14.40 -13.27
CA MET A 92 11.71 -14.52 -14.31
C MET A 92 12.14 -13.93 -15.65
N ILE A 93 12.85 -12.81 -15.66
CA ILE A 93 13.35 -12.16 -16.87
C ILE A 93 14.86 -12.35 -16.93
N ARG A 94 15.36 -12.84 -18.07
CA ARG A 94 16.79 -12.99 -18.33
C ARG A 94 17.37 -11.68 -18.83
N LEU A 95 18.63 -11.39 -18.48
CA LEU A 95 19.29 -10.14 -18.85
C LEU A 95 19.52 -10.02 -20.37
N ASP A 96 19.71 -11.14 -21.06
CA ASP A 96 19.89 -11.20 -22.52
C ASP A 96 18.58 -10.97 -23.30
N GLU A 97 17.42 -11.12 -22.65
CA GLU A 97 16.11 -10.83 -23.24
C GLU A 97 15.67 -9.38 -23.03
N LEU A 98 16.37 -8.65 -22.14
CA LEU A 98 15.94 -7.32 -21.72
C LEU A 98 16.39 -6.26 -22.73
N PRO A 99 15.48 -5.41 -23.26
CA PRO A 99 15.85 -4.32 -24.16
C PRO A 99 16.92 -3.40 -23.55
N GLU A 100 17.84 -2.90 -24.39
CA GLU A 100 18.99 -2.09 -23.94
C GLU A 100 18.55 -0.80 -23.23
N GLU A 101 17.44 -0.22 -23.67
CA GLU A 101 16.88 1.01 -23.13
C GLU A 101 16.20 0.83 -21.76
N CYS A 102 16.08 -0.40 -21.25
CA CYS A 102 15.37 -0.72 -20.02
C CYS A 102 16.29 -1.23 -18.92
N GLY A 103 15.93 -0.95 -17.67
CA GLY A 103 16.49 -1.63 -16.50
C GLY A 103 15.65 -2.81 -16.06
N LEU A 104 16.19 -3.60 -15.12
CA LEU A 104 15.48 -4.71 -14.49
C LEU A 104 15.60 -4.60 -12.97
N ILE A 105 14.47 -4.67 -12.31
CA ILE A 105 14.37 -4.90 -10.87
C ILE A 105 13.79 -6.29 -10.63
N GLU A 106 14.50 -7.09 -9.86
CA GLU A 106 14.03 -8.37 -9.39
C GLU A 106 13.47 -8.23 -7.96
N VAL A 107 12.32 -8.85 -7.73
CA VAL A 107 11.67 -8.88 -6.42
C VAL A 107 11.67 -10.31 -5.89
N ASP A 108 12.13 -10.46 -4.64
CA ASP A 108 12.23 -11.72 -3.91
C ASP A 108 11.63 -11.50 -2.51
N GLY A 109 10.38 -11.97 -2.31
CA GLY A 109 9.58 -11.63 -1.14
C GLY A 109 9.27 -10.14 -1.08
N ASP A 110 9.73 -9.46 -0.02
CA ASP A 110 9.61 -8.02 0.22
C ASP A 110 10.80 -7.19 -0.31
N ARG A 111 11.78 -7.84 -0.91
CA ARG A 111 13.04 -7.21 -1.32
C ARG A 111 13.10 -6.96 -2.81
N ALA A 112 13.22 -5.71 -3.20
CA ALA A 112 13.49 -5.29 -4.57
C ALA A 112 14.98 -5.00 -4.78
N ARG A 113 15.56 -5.53 -5.85
CA ARG A 113 16.98 -5.35 -6.19
C ARG A 113 17.15 -4.98 -7.66
N ILE A 114 17.96 -3.97 -7.95
CA ILE A 114 18.34 -3.61 -9.31
C ILE A 114 19.30 -4.67 -9.84
N ARG A 115 18.88 -5.42 -10.85
CA ARG A 115 19.71 -6.40 -11.57
C ARG A 115 20.46 -5.78 -12.75
N ARG A 116 19.79 -4.89 -13.48
CA ARG A 116 20.40 -4.05 -14.51
C ARG A 116 19.90 -2.63 -14.32
N LYS A 117 20.81 -1.69 -14.19
CA LYS A 117 20.47 -0.28 -14.09
C LYS A 117 19.94 0.21 -15.44
N ALA A 118 18.82 0.93 -15.43
CA ALA A 118 18.29 1.57 -16.62
C ALA A 118 19.25 2.69 -17.08
N PRO A 119 19.49 2.84 -18.38
CA PRO A 119 20.21 4.00 -18.88
C PRO A 119 19.40 5.27 -18.62
N TRP A 120 20.12 6.33 -18.22
CA TRP A 120 19.54 7.65 -18.10
C TRP A 120 19.24 8.24 -19.47
N ARG A 121 18.10 8.91 -19.61
CA ARG A 121 17.74 9.66 -20.81
C ARG A 121 17.15 11.00 -20.44
N GLU A 122 17.32 11.98 -21.31
CA GLU A 122 16.51 13.19 -21.26
C GLU A 122 15.09 12.83 -21.71
N CYS A 123 14.11 13.38 -21.03
CA CYS A 123 12.72 13.11 -21.31
C CYS A 123 11.93 14.41 -21.43
N GLU A 124 10.81 14.35 -22.15
CA GLU A 124 9.94 15.49 -22.38
C GLU A 124 9.49 16.14 -21.08
N GLN A 125 9.35 17.47 -21.07
CA GLN A 125 8.71 18.15 -19.95
C GLN A 125 7.25 17.68 -19.83
N PRO A 126 6.74 17.44 -18.62
CA PRO A 126 5.35 17.04 -18.43
C PRO A 126 4.40 18.07 -19.01
N GLY A 127 3.59 17.66 -19.98
CA GLY A 127 2.53 18.53 -20.49
C GLY A 127 1.47 18.81 -19.41
N TRP A 128 0.67 19.89 -19.64
CA TRP A 128 -0.34 20.33 -18.69
C TRP A 128 -1.32 19.21 -18.28
N ASN A 129 -1.78 18.41 -19.23
CA ASN A 129 -2.69 17.28 -18.94
C ASN A 129 -2.07 16.23 -18.02
N PHE A 130 -0.79 15.95 -18.18
CA PHE A 130 -0.09 15.02 -17.29
C PHE A 130 0.10 15.63 -15.89
N PHE A 131 0.43 16.91 -15.80
CA PHE A 131 0.49 17.64 -14.54
C PHE A 131 -0.85 17.60 -13.81
N LEU A 132 -1.97 17.84 -14.50
CA LEU A 132 -3.32 17.76 -13.93
C LEU A 132 -3.62 16.35 -13.39
N THR A 133 -3.13 15.31 -14.07
CA THR A 133 -3.28 13.91 -13.58
C THR A 133 -2.58 13.71 -12.22
N ILE A 134 -1.36 14.21 -12.09
CA ILE A 134 -0.60 14.15 -10.83
C ILE A 134 -1.30 14.98 -9.75
N ALA A 135 -1.66 16.22 -10.05
CA ALA A 135 -2.33 17.12 -9.10
C ALA A 135 -3.65 16.54 -8.60
N ARG A 136 -4.48 15.99 -9.50
CA ARG A 136 -5.72 15.32 -9.14
C ARG A 136 -5.48 14.12 -8.20
N ARG A 137 -4.50 13.27 -8.49
CA ARG A 137 -4.16 12.11 -7.65
C ARG A 137 -3.69 12.55 -6.26
N ALA A 138 -2.86 13.57 -6.18
CA ALA A 138 -2.40 14.12 -4.91
C ALA A 138 -3.56 14.69 -4.08
N SER A 139 -4.40 15.52 -4.68
CA SER A 139 -5.59 16.10 -4.02
C SER A 139 -6.59 15.02 -3.55
N GLN A 140 -6.83 13.99 -4.35
CA GLN A 140 -7.68 12.86 -3.94
C GLN A 140 -7.09 12.07 -2.78
N ALA A 141 -5.76 11.86 -2.76
CA ALA A 141 -5.10 11.20 -1.63
C ALA A 141 -5.24 12.01 -0.34
N GLU A 142 -5.06 13.33 -0.40
CA GLU A 142 -5.23 14.24 0.72
C GLU A 142 -6.67 14.21 1.26
N ALA A 143 -7.67 14.33 0.38
CA ALA A 143 -9.09 14.25 0.76
C ALA A 143 -9.46 12.88 1.39
N ARG A 144 -8.85 11.79 0.95
CA ARG A 144 -9.01 10.46 1.56
C ARG A 144 -8.41 10.41 2.96
N MET A 145 -7.21 10.95 3.13
CA MET A 145 -6.56 11.02 4.45
C MET A 145 -7.40 11.82 5.44
N GLU A 146 -7.88 13.00 5.04
CA GLU A 146 -8.77 13.81 5.88
C GLU A 146 -10.03 13.05 6.30
N LYS A 147 -10.64 12.30 5.36
CA LYS A 147 -11.82 11.49 5.64
C LYS A 147 -11.52 10.35 6.61
N ILE A 148 -10.37 9.69 6.47
CA ILE A 148 -9.92 8.64 7.39
C ILE A 148 -9.66 9.23 8.78
N GLU A 149 -8.98 10.36 8.87
CA GLU A 149 -8.72 11.05 10.13
C GLU A 149 -10.02 11.45 10.85
N LYS A 150 -11.02 11.95 10.12
CA LYS A 150 -12.35 12.24 10.67
C LYS A 150 -13.06 10.97 11.17
N LEU A 151 -12.91 9.83 10.48
CA LEU A 151 -13.46 8.56 10.97
C LEU A 151 -12.74 8.10 12.23
N LEU A 152 -11.43 8.15 12.26
CA LEU A 152 -10.62 7.77 13.43
C LEU A 152 -10.87 8.69 14.63
N SER A 153 -11.02 10.01 14.41
CA SER A 153 -11.26 10.97 15.50
C SER A 153 -12.57 10.71 16.24
N LYS A 154 -13.63 10.30 15.54
CA LYS A 154 -14.91 9.92 16.16
C LYS A 154 -14.78 8.75 17.14
N HIS A 155 -13.80 7.85 16.90
CA HIS A 155 -13.57 6.69 17.76
C HIS A 155 -12.50 6.91 18.82
N LYS A 156 -11.70 7.99 18.70
CA LYS A 156 -10.69 8.39 19.69
C LYS A 156 -11.26 9.25 20.84
N ASP A 157 -12.56 9.57 20.80
CA ASP A 157 -13.19 10.30 21.88
C ASP A 157 -13.06 9.50 23.18
N LYS A 158 -12.42 10.10 24.19
CA LYS A 158 -12.24 9.49 25.53
C LYS A 158 -13.56 9.19 26.24
N ASN A 159 -14.65 9.84 25.84
CA ASN A 159 -16.00 9.57 26.35
C ASN A 159 -16.62 8.32 25.68
N ASN A 160 -16.05 7.82 24.59
CA ASN A 160 -16.47 6.55 24.02
C ASN A 160 -16.04 5.41 24.96
N PRO A 161 -16.96 4.60 25.50
CA PRO A 161 -16.62 3.53 26.44
C PRO A 161 -15.66 2.49 25.84
N TYR A 162 -15.58 2.43 24.51
CA TYR A 162 -14.72 1.51 23.77
C TYR A 162 -13.38 2.12 23.37
N TRP A 163 -13.08 3.40 23.68
CA TRP A 163 -11.88 4.08 23.21
C TRP A 163 -10.58 3.34 23.57
N LYS A 164 -10.53 2.73 24.76
CA LYS A 164 -9.36 1.94 25.20
C LYS A 164 -9.11 0.74 24.29
N VAL A 165 -10.17 0.01 23.94
CA VAL A 165 -10.09 -1.15 23.07
C VAL A 165 -9.69 -0.74 21.65
N PHE A 166 -10.24 0.37 21.14
CA PHE A 166 -9.85 0.95 19.87
C PHE A 166 -8.38 1.36 19.85
N TYR A 167 -7.93 2.06 20.87
CA TYR A 167 -6.54 2.48 20.99
C TYR A 167 -5.60 1.29 21.00
N HIS A 168 -5.91 0.25 21.74
CA HIS A 168 -5.09 -0.96 21.80
C HIS A 168 -5.19 -1.79 20.51
N ALA A 169 -6.35 -1.87 19.87
CA ALA A 169 -6.50 -2.52 18.57
C ALA A 169 -5.69 -1.79 17.47
N GLU A 170 -5.63 -0.45 17.51
CA GLU A 170 -4.78 0.34 16.63
C GLU A 170 -3.27 0.06 16.88
N GLN A 171 -2.86 -0.09 18.15
CA GLN A 171 -1.47 -0.46 18.46
C GLN A 171 -1.16 -1.90 18.01
N LEU A 172 -2.09 -2.83 18.21
CA LEU A 172 -1.94 -4.22 17.76
C LEU A 172 -1.89 -4.37 16.24
N SER A 173 -2.61 -3.53 15.50
CA SER A 173 -2.57 -3.56 14.03
C SER A 173 -1.22 -3.14 13.44
N LYS A 174 -0.36 -2.49 14.25
CA LYS A 174 1.01 -2.09 13.89
C LYS A 174 2.06 -3.15 14.24
N VAL A 175 1.64 -4.26 14.85
CA VAL A 175 2.53 -5.32 15.31
C VAL A 175 2.31 -6.55 14.43
N ASP A 176 3.36 -6.93 13.71
CA ASP A 176 3.33 -8.08 12.79
C ASP A 176 3.18 -9.43 13.49
N ASP A 177 3.43 -9.50 14.80
CA ASP A 177 3.41 -10.74 15.58
C ASP A 177 2.74 -10.54 16.94
N LEU A 178 1.46 -10.87 17.00
CA LEU A 178 0.62 -10.76 18.19
C LEU A 178 1.11 -11.64 19.37
N SER A 179 1.87 -12.70 19.10
CA SER A 179 2.39 -13.60 20.13
C SER A 179 3.45 -12.94 21.05
N LYS A 180 4.04 -11.84 20.58
CA LYS A 180 5.06 -11.07 21.34
C LYS A 180 4.48 -10.07 22.33
N HIS A 181 3.15 -9.87 22.35
CA HIS A 181 2.51 -8.86 23.20
C HIS A 181 1.34 -9.38 24.05
N PRO A 182 1.49 -10.45 24.83
CA PRO A 182 0.43 -10.94 25.70
C PRO A 182 -0.03 -9.89 26.74
N ARG A 183 0.85 -8.96 27.13
CA ARG A 183 0.56 -7.91 28.12
C ARG A 183 -0.40 -6.81 27.65
N LEU A 184 -0.67 -6.68 26.35
CA LEU A 184 -1.63 -5.69 25.86
C LEU A 184 -3.08 -6.10 26.19
N CYS A 185 -3.36 -7.38 26.27
CA CYS A 185 -4.66 -7.88 26.70
C CYS A 185 -4.93 -7.60 28.21
N GLU A 186 -3.90 -7.65 29.06
CA GLU A 186 -4.01 -7.29 30.48
C GLU A 186 -4.34 -5.80 30.68
N LYS A 187 -3.77 -4.90 29.85
CA LYS A 187 -4.02 -3.46 29.91
C LYS A 187 -5.43 -3.06 29.44
N CYS A 188 -6.07 -3.89 28.60
CA CYS A 188 -7.40 -3.62 28.06
C CYS A 188 -8.52 -4.17 28.96
N ASP A 189 -8.21 -4.82 30.08
CA ASP A 189 -9.17 -5.63 30.83
C ASP A 189 -9.94 -6.60 29.88
N ALA A 190 -9.33 -7.01 28.79
CA ALA A 190 -9.94 -7.96 27.88
C ALA A 190 -10.12 -9.29 28.62
N PRO A 191 -11.31 -9.90 28.54
CA PRO A 191 -11.51 -11.17 29.20
C PRO A 191 -10.54 -12.19 28.63
N PRO A 192 -9.99 -13.04 29.48
CA PRO A 192 -9.26 -14.19 29.02
C PRO A 192 -10.17 -15.00 28.09
N ASP A 193 -9.55 -15.68 27.18
CA ASP A 193 -10.12 -16.53 26.14
C ASP A 193 -11.44 -17.24 26.58
N ARG A 194 -12.30 -17.47 25.62
CA ARG A 194 -13.63 -18.07 25.81
C ARG A 194 -13.65 -19.37 26.64
N LEU A 195 -12.52 -20.06 26.72
CA LEU A 195 -12.30 -21.27 27.49
C LEU A 195 -12.29 -21.02 29.01
N SER A 196 -11.96 -19.80 29.47
CA SER A 196 -11.97 -19.44 30.90
C SER A 196 -13.38 -19.26 31.49
N PHE A 197 -14.42 -19.15 30.67
CA PHE A 197 -15.81 -19.11 31.12
C PHE A 197 -16.33 -20.42 31.73
N GLY A 198 -15.63 -21.52 31.50
CA GLY A 198 -15.97 -22.86 31.98
C GLY A 198 -15.31 -23.28 33.27
N LEU A 199 -14.51 -22.42 33.92
CA LEU A 199 -13.87 -22.78 35.17
C LEU A 199 -14.92 -22.86 36.29
N THR A 200 -15.13 -24.07 36.78
CA THR A 200 -16.08 -24.48 37.82
C THR A 200 -15.89 -23.80 39.17
N THR A 201 -14.83 -23.02 39.33
CA THR A 201 -14.43 -22.36 40.60
C THR A 201 -14.88 -20.91 40.71
N ALA A 202 -15.39 -20.26 39.62
CA ALA A 202 -15.83 -18.86 39.64
C ALA A 202 -17.23 -18.71 40.27
N THR A 203 -17.40 -17.73 41.11
CA THR A 203 -18.70 -17.38 41.68
C THR A 203 -19.68 -16.91 40.60
N PRO A 204 -21.03 -16.94 40.84
CA PRO A 204 -21.99 -16.41 39.88
C PRO A 204 -21.76 -14.93 39.53
N GLU A 205 -21.28 -14.13 40.47
CA GLU A 205 -20.97 -12.71 40.28
C GLU A 205 -19.74 -12.52 39.39
N GLU A 206 -18.66 -13.27 39.62
CA GLU A 206 -17.46 -13.27 38.77
C GLU A 206 -17.79 -13.71 37.34
N ARG A 207 -18.67 -14.72 37.18
CA ARG A 207 -19.12 -15.17 35.85
C ARG A 207 -19.90 -14.07 35.14
N MET A 208 -20.78 -13.35 35.85
CA MET A 208 -21.55 -12.27 35.28
C MET A 208 -20.70 -11.07 34.89
N GLU A 209 -19.70 -10.72 35.70
CA GLU A 209 -18.76 -9.65 35.40
C GLU A 209 -17.85 -10.01 34.18
N ASN A 210 -17.35 -11.23 34.14
CA ASN A 210 -16.59 -11.73 32.99
C ASN A 210 -17.41 -11.74 31.70
N TRP A 211 -18.71 -12.10 31.80
CA TRP A 211 -19.62 -12.03 30.65
C TRP A 211 -19.84 -10.59 30.17
N ARG A 212 -20.02 -9.64 31.08
CA ARG A 212 -20.14 -8.21 30.76
C ARG A 212 -18.88 -7.70 30.04
N ARG A 213 -17.70 -8.00 30.56
CA ARG A 213 -16.41 -7.63 29.94
C ARG A 213 -16.26 -8.25 28.56
N TRP A 214 -16.61 -9.51 28.42
CA TRP A 214 -16.60 -10.18 27.12
C TRP A 214 -17.57 -9.55 26.12
N SER A 215 -18.79 -9.24 26.52
CA SER A 215 -19.78 -8.57 25.67
C SER A 215 -19.31 -7.20 25.20
N VAL A 216 -18.71 -6.39 26.09
CA VAL A 216 -18.12 -5.09 25.75
C VAL A 216 -16.98 -5.29 24.74
N TRP A 217 -16.14 -6.28 24.96
CA TRP A 217 -15.01 -6.57 24.06
C TRP A 217 -15.47 -7.02 22.67
N GLN A 218 -16.47 -7.91 22.59
CA GLN A 218 -17.07 -8.34 21.31
C GLN A 218 -17.69 -7.16 20.54
N THR A 219 -18.37 -6.27 21.24
CA THR A 219 -18.93 -5.06 20.65
C THR A 219 -17.82 -4.16 20.09
N ALA A 220 -16.74 -3.97 20.85
CA ALA A 220 -15.61 -3.16 20.41
C ALA A 220 -14.87 -3.76 19.21
N LEU A 221 -14.74 -5.09 19.14
CA LEU A 221 -14.19 -5.78 17.96
C LEU A 221 -15.07 -5.56 16.72
N SER A 222 -16.40 -5.70 16.88
CA SER A 222 -17.36 -5.47 15.80
C SER A 222 -17.28 -4.03 15.27
N GLU A 223 -17.19 -3.03 16.16
CA GLU A 223 -17.04 -1.63 15.76
C GLU A 223 -15.68 -1.37 15.07
N ARG A 224 -14.61 -1.99 15.56
CA ARG A 224 -13.30 -1.95 14.89
C ARG A 224 -13.39 -2.48 13.46
N ASP A 225 -14.04 -3.62 13.26
CA ASP A 225 -14.15 -4.26 11.95
C ASP A 225 -15.01 -3.41 10.99
N LYS A 226 -16.09 -2.79 11.50
CA LYS A 226 -16.89 -1.81 10.74
C LYS A 226 -16.05 -0.59 10.33
N LEU A 227 -15.23 -0.07 11.24
CA LEU A 227 -14.32 1.04 10.94
C LEU A 227 -13.28 0.66 9.90
N ARG A 228 -12.68 -0.53 10.02
CA ARG A 228 -11.74 -1.06 9.04
C ARG A 228 -12.39 -1.17 7.66
N GLN A 229 -13.58 -1.76 7.58
CA GLN A 229 -14.36 -1.80 6.34
C GLN A 229 -14.66 -0.40 5.77
N ALA A 230 -15.04 0.56 6.62
CA ALA A 230 -15.28 1.93 6.18
C ALA A 230 -14.03 2.59 5.62
N ILE A 231 -12.87 2.38 6.24
CA ILE A 231 -11.57 2.87 5.77
C ILE A 231 -11.20 2.21 4.43
N ASP A 232 -11.35 0.90 4.33
CA ASP A 232 -11.05 0.15 3.09
C ASP A 232 -11.98 0.57 1.95
N ASN A 233 -13.28 0.79 2.23
CA ASN A 233 -14.23 1.32 1.26
C ASN A 233 -13.86 2.73 0.77
N VAL A 234 -13.27 3.57 1.66
CA VAL A 234 -12.78 4.91 1.27
C VAL A 234 -11.53 4.77 0.38
N LYS A 235 -10.65 3.79 0.67
CA LYS A 235 -9.45 3.53 -0.12
C LYS A 235 -9.75 2.95 -1.51
N ASN A 236 -10.81 2.12 -1.62
CA ASN A 236 -11.11 1.33 -2.81
C ASN A 236 -12.18 1.95 -3.73
N LYS A 237 -12.89 3.01 -3.33
CA LYS A 237 -14.00 3.59 -4.10
C LYS A 237 -13.62 4.32 -5.38
N ASP A 238 -12.33 4.44 -5.69
CA ASP A 238 -11.83 5.17 -6.85
C ASP A 238 -10.77 4.38 -7.65
N GLY A 239 -10.88 3.05 -7.65
CA GLY A 239 -10.09 2.15 -8.50
C GLY A 239 -10.74 1.94 -9.87
#